data_57f9f10aa9bd80f9086225b805ac4cbc
#
_entry.id   57f9f10aa9bd80f9086225b805ac4cbc
#
_cell.length_a   1.000
_cell.length_b   1.000
_cell.length_c   1.000
_cell.angle_alpha   90.00
_cell.angle_beta   90.00
_cell.angle_gamma   90.00
#
_symmetry.space_group_name_H-M   'P 1'
#
loop_
_entity.id
_entity.type
_entity.pdbx_description
1 polymer ?
#
loop_
_entity_poly.entity_id
_entity_poly.type
_entity_poly.pdbx_seq_one_letter_code
_entity_poly.pdbx_strand_id
1 'polypeptide(L)'
;MVAVLNFLAAHPHDRFGLSELARRVNLSKPTCLGILTSLTESGYLVRQAGEGTRDKTYGLGPALITLGHTAQQALRVSPAAQAELRSLSDAFGITAALSGVVDDRITLLELVAPPGTPSTVRVGQSYPFAPPVGLMFVLWDDGAVRDWLAKEPTIPLHTDSDRFARVITACRACGYLVERLTPGGRRLYALMAGMSNTLPDELRALLGELVSDIGERVYLPGTDDPETRHDISVIAAPVFDHHRRQVMVATMQIGAALTDADIAARAHALMATADAVTASLGGIKPGF
;
A
#
# COMPACT_ATOMS: atom_id res chain seq x y z
N MET A 1 9.01 2.67 23.45
CA MET A 1 7.92 1.67 23.42
C MET A 1 7.58 1.24 22.00
N VAL A 2 7.15 2.12 21.10
CA VAL A 2 6.79 1.81 19.70
C VAL A 2 7.93 1.11 18.95
N ALA A 3 9.18 1.57 19.07
CA ALA A 3 10.34 0.94 18.44
C ALA A 3 10.52 -0.54 18.81
N VAL A 4 10.20 -0.93 20.05
CA VAL A 4 10.27 -2.33 20.50
C VAL A 4 9.20 -3.16 19.81
N LEU A 5 7.97 -2.67 19.74
CA LEU A 5 6.85 -3.36 19.06
C LEU A 5 7.13 -3.52 17.57
N ASN A 6 7.58 -2.45 16.90
CA ASN A 6 7.91 -2.47 15.48
C ASN A 6 9.06 -3.45 15.17
N PHE A 7 10.10 -3.47 16.01
CA PHE A 7 11.19 -4.42 15.84
C PHE A 7 10.70 -5.87 15.96
N LEU A 8 9.91 -6.19 16.99
CA LEU A 8 9.35 -7.54 17.17
C LEU A 8 8.34 -7.90 16.06
N ALA A 9 7.59 -6.94 15.55
CA ALA A 9 6.67 -7.16 14.43
C ALA A 9 7.39 -7.49 13.11
N ALA A 10 8.60 -6.96 12.93
CA ALA A 10 9.47 -7.29 11.79
C ALA A 10 10.11 -8.70 11.91
N HIS A 11 10.07 -9.29 13.12
CA HIS A 11 10.66 -10.60 13.42
C HIS A 11 9.66 -11.50 14.17
N PRO A 12 8.50 -11.84 13.58
CA PRO A 12 7.36 -12.42 14.29
C PRO A 12 7.62 -13.82 14.84
N HIS A 13 8.57 -14.55 14.26
CA HIS A 13 8.91 -15.91 14.65
C HIS A 13 10.11 -16.00 15.60
N ASP A 14 10.80 -14.87 15.82
CA ASP A 14 11.99 -14.83 16.64
C ASP A 14 11.68 -14.38 18.07
N ARG A 15 12.57 -14.73 19.00
CA ARG A 15 12.51 -14.37 20.42
C ARG A 15 13.80 -13.68 20.81
N PHE A 16 13.71 -12.57 21.48
CA PHE A 16 14.86 -11.75 21.82
C PHE A 16 14.96 -11.52 23.32
N GLY A 17 16.20 -11.59 23.85
CA GLY A 17 16.51 -11.22 25.21
C GLY A 17 16.57 -9.70 25.43
N LEU A 18 16.49 -9.25 26.70
CA LEU A 18 16.56 -7.83 27.08
C LEU A 18 17.78 -7.11 26.49
N SER A 19 18.98 -7.70 26.60
CA SER A 19 20.21 -7.04 26.17
C SER A 19 20.28 -6.86 24.67
N GLU A 20 19.75 -7.80 23.93
CA GLU A 20 19.70 -7.74 22.47
C GLU A 20 18.66 -6.72 22.00
N LEU A 21 17.44 -6.73 22.55
CA LEU A 21 16.41 -5.74 22.26
C LEU A 21 16.93 -4.32 22.55
N ALA A 22 17.50 -4.10 23.72
CA ALA A 22 18.04 -2.79 24.09
C ALA A 22 19.06 -2.26 23.06
N ARG A 23 19.95 -3.14 22.59
CA ARG A 23 20.95 -2.81 21.56
C ARG A 23 20.28 -2.53 20.20
N ARG A 24 19.34 -3.39 19.76
CA ARG A 24 18.69 -3.29 18.44
C ARG A 24 17.82 -2.04 18.31
N VAL A 25 17.14 -1.64 19.40
CA VAL A 25 16.26 -0.45 19.40
C VAL A 25 16.95 0.81 19.98
N ASN A 26 18.26 0.76 20.20
CA ASN A 26 19.08 1.86 20.72
C ASN A 26 18.52 2.46 22.03
N LEU A 27 18.23 1.61 23.02
CA LEU A 27 17.76 2.00 24.34
C LEU A 27 18.72 1.52 25.43
N SER A 28 18.75 2.24 26.58
CA SER A 28 19.42 1.73 27.76
C SER A 28 18.71 0.48 28.28
N LYS A 29 19.46 -0.48 28.89
CA LYS A 29 18.87 -1.70 29.47
C LYS A 29 17.76 -1.40 30.50
N PRO A 30 17.91 -0.45 31.45
CA PRO A 30 16.86 -0.11 32.40
C PRO A 30 15.59 0.40 31.71
N THR A 31 15.73 1.31 30.73
CA THR A 31 14.60 1.85 29.96
C THR A 31 13.90 0.74 29.17
N CYS A 32 14.68 -0.12 28.49
CA CYS A 32 14.13 -1.25 27.75
C CYS A 32 13.40 -2.21 28.68
N LEU A 33 13.95 -2.53 29.85
CA LEU A 33 13.32 -3.41 30.86
C LEU A 33 11.97 -2.85 31.32
N GLY A 34 11.89 -1.54 31.63
CA GLY A 34 10.63 -0.91 32.02
C GLY A 34 9.56 -1.01 30.94
N ILE A 35 9.94 -0.78 29.66
CA ILE A 35 9.05 -0.94 28.51
C ILE A 35 8.58 -2.39 28.37
N LEU A 36 9.49 -3.35 28.42
CA LEU A 36 9.17 -4.78 28.30
C LEU A 36 8.26 -5.26 29.43
N THR A 37 8.48 -4.79 30.66
CA THR A 37 7.63 -5.11 31.81
C THR A 37 6.21 -4.59 31.58
N SER A 38 6.06 -3.31 31.28
CA SER A 38 4.74 -2.69 31.05
C SER A 38 3.97 -3.36 29.90
N LEU A 39 4.65 -3.64 28.78
CA LEU A 39 4.03 -4.32 27.64
C LEU A 39 3.65 -5.77 27.95
N THR A 40 4.44 -6.46 28.78
CA THR A 40 4.14 -7.84 29.22
C THR A 40 2.96 -7.88 30.16
N GLU A 41 2.92 -6.98 31.16
CA GLU A 41 1.79 -6.83 32.09
C GLU A 41 0.47 -6.54 31.38
N SER A 42 0.53 -5.76 30.31
CA SER A 42 -0.63 -5.43 29.47
C SER A 42 -0.94 -6.50 28.40
N GLY A 43 -0.19 -7.61 28.35
CA GLY A 43 -0.42 -8.71 27.39
C GLY A 43 0.01 -8.41 25.94
N TYR A 44 0.65 -7.27 25.67
CA TYR A 44 1.19 -6.93 24.33
C TYR A 44 2.46 -7.72 24.00
N LEU A 45 3.19 -8.15 25.01
CA LEU A 45 4.31 -9.09 24.87
C LEU A 45 4.06 -10.34 25.72
N VAL A 46 4.66 -11.44 25.28
CA VAL A 46 4.80 -12.66 26.08
C VAL A 46 6.27 -12.83 26.45
N ARG A 47 6.50 -13.21 27.71
CA ARG A 47 7.81 -13.52 28.23
C ARG A 47 7.91 -15.03 28.47
N GLN A 48 8.92 -15.65 27.90
CA GLN A 48 9.21 -17.06 28.05
C GLN A 48 10.61 -17.27 28.62
N ALA A 49 10.84 -18.39 29.30
CA ALA A 49 12.19 -18.83 29.64
C ALA A 49 12.87 -19.28 28.35
N GLY A 50 14.11 -18.83 28.11
CA GLY A 50 14.90 -19.31 26.97
C GLY A 50 15.21 -20.80 27.15
N GLU A 51 15.18 -21.57 26.05
CA GLU A 51 15.59 -22.98 26.09
C GLU A 51 17.07 -23.09 26.52
N GLY A 52 17.31 -23.76 27.63
CA GLY A 52 18.66 -24.00 28.12
C GLY A 52 19.38 -22.83 28.79
N THR A 53 18.76 -21.67 28.97
CA THR A 53 19.34 -20.49 29.63
C THR A 53 18.37 -19.92 30.69
N ARG A 54 18.95 -19.24 31.73
CA ARG A 54 18.15 -18.46 32.72
C ARG A 54 17.63 -17.14 32.10
N ASP A 55 17.96 -16.85 30.88
CA ASP A 55 17.60 -15.59 30.22
C ASP A 55 16.15 -15.63 29.71
N LYS A 56 15.44 -14.57 30.04
CA LYS A 56 14.06 -14.38 29.61
C LYS A 56 14.04 -13.80 28.22
N THR A 57 13.22 -14.38 27.36
CA THR A 57 12.99 -13.90 26.01
C THR A 57 11.59 -13.30 25.81
N TYR A 58 11.46 -12.38 24.90
CA TYR A 58 10.23 -11.62 24.64
C TYR A 58 9.79 -11.80 23.18
N GLY A 59 8.50 -11.87 22.98
CA GLY A 59 7.87 -11.88 21.66
C GLY A 59 6.51 -11.22 21.71
N LEU A 60 5.84 -11.08 20.55
CA LEU A 60 4.52 -10.48 20.46
C LEU A 60 3.48 -11.25 21.26
N GLY A 61 2.60 -10.55 21.96
CA GLY A 61 1.55 -11.10 22.81
C GLY A 61 0.13 -10.99 22.21
N PRO A 62 -0.83 -11.76 22.75
CA PRO A 62 -2.18 -11.88 22.19
C PRO A 62 -3.01 -10.58 22.25
N ALA A 63 -2.70 -9.65 23.17
CA ALA A 63 -3.39 -8.37 23.24
C ALA A 63 -3.25 -7.56 21.95
N LEU A 64 -2.18 -7.76 21.17
CA LEU A 64 -1.99 -7.13 19.86
C LEU A 64 -3.01 -7.62 18.82
N ILE A 65 -3.48 -8.87 18.91
CA ILE A 65 -4.53 -9.39 18.02
C ILE A 65 -5.82 -8.62 18.25
N THR A 66 -6.22 -8.47 19.51
CA THR A 66 -7.43 -7.73 19.88
C THR A 66 -7.32 -6.25 19.49
N LEU A 67 -6.18 -5.62 19.77
CA LEU A 67 -5.94 -4.23 19.41
C LEU A 67 -5.97 -4.04 17.89
N GLY A 68 -5.31 -4.91 17.14
CA GLY A 68 -5.30 -4.88 15.67
C GLY A 68 -6.70 -5.08 15.09
N HIS A 69 -7.47 -6.01 15.63
CA HIS A 69 -8.85 -6.23 15.21
C HIS A 69 -9.76 -5.01 15.51
N THR A 70 -9.63 -4.40 16.68
CA THR A 70 -10.36 -3.18 17.03
C THR A 70 -9.95 -2.00 16.14
N ALA A 71 -8.65 -1.86 15.87
CA ALA A 71 -8.16 -0.84 14.95
C ALA A 71 -8.69 -1.06 13.52
N GLN A 72 -8.70 -2.29 13.03
CA GLN A 72 -9.32 -2.63 11.75
C GLN A 72 -10.80 -2.30 11.72
N GLN A 73 -11.53 -2.53 12.82
CA GLN A 73 -12.95 -2.16 12.91
C GLN A 73 -13.16 -0.64 12.94
N ALA A 74 -12.28 0.11 13.61
CA ALA A 74 -12.33 1.57 13.66
C ALA A 74 -11.94 2.22 12.32
N LEU A 75 -11.02 1.59 11.58
CA LEU A 75 -10.60 2.01 10.24
C LEU A 75 -11.50 1.45 9.14
N ARG A 76 -12.57 0.73 9.49
CA ARG A 76 -13.46 0.12 8.49
C ARG A 76 -13.98 1.17 7.54
N VAL A 77 -13.68 0.94 6.29
CA VAL A 77 -14.44 1.43 5.15
C VAL A 77 -15.92 1.11 5.39
N SER A 78 -16.81 2.05 5.13
CA SER A 78 -18.23 1.88 5.42
C SER A 78 -18.78 0.58 4.82
N PRO A 79 -19.80 -0.07 5.42
CA PRO A 79 -20.44 -1.25 4.84
C PRO A 79 -20.94 -1.02 3.40
N ALA A 80 -21.32 0.22 3.09
CA ALA A 80 -21.70 0.63 1.73
C ALA A 80 -20.50 0.53 0.77
N ALA A 81 -19.33 1.05 1.15
CA ALA A 81 -18.13 0.97 0.33
C ALA A 81 -17.63 -0.49 0.15
N GLN A 82 -17.79 -1.34 1.18
CA GLN A 82 -17.51 -2.77 1.04
C GLN A 82 -18.46 -3.45 0.04
N ALA A 83 -19.75 -3.08 0.04
CA ALA A 83 -20.73 -3.61 -0.91
C ALA A 83 -20.39 -3.21 -2.35
N GLU A 84 -19.96 -1.95 -2.58
CA GLU A 84 -19.52 -1.46 -3.88
C GLU A 84 -18.28 -2.23 -4.38
N LEU A 85 -17.27 -2.43 -3.52
CA LEU A 85 -16.09 -3.22 -3.88
C LEU A 85 -16.46 -4.69 -4.20
N ARG A 86 -17.41 -5.25 -3.46
CA ARG A 86 -17.86 -6.62 -3.72
C ARG A 86 -18.56 -6.73 -5.06
N SER A 87 -19.48 -5.80 -5.36
CA SER A 87 -20.15 -5.74 -6.66
C SER A 87 -19.15 -5.63 -7.81
N LEU A 88 -18.11 -4.80 -7.64
CA LEU A 88 -17.04 -4.64 -8.62
C LEU A 88 -16.21 -5.93 -8.78
N SER A 89 -15.84 -6.58 -7.67
CA SER A 89 -15.09 -7.83 -7.66
C SER A 89 -15.87 -8.95 -8.36
N ASP A 90 -17.16 -9.08 -8.05
CA ASP A 90 -18.02 -10.11 -8.62
C ASP A 90 -18.26 -9.89 -10.13
N ALA A 91 -18.43 -8.64 -10.55
CA ALA A 91 -18.69 -8.29 -11.96
C ALA A 91 -17.53 -8.63 -12.89
N PHE A 92 -16.30 -8.50 -12.41
CA PHE A 92 -15.09 -8.69 -13.24
C PHE A 92 -14.24 -9.91 -12.84
N GLY A 93 -14.59 -10.61 -11.78
CA GLY A 93 -13.81 -11.75 -11.27
C GLY A 93 -12.41 -11.36 -10.80
N ILE A 94 -12.25 -10.16 -10.19
CA ILE A 94 -10.94 -9.59 -9.82
C ILE A 94 -10.89 -9.17 -8.34
N THR A 95 -9.69 -8.99 -7.82
CA THR A 95 -9.50 -8.39 -6.51
C THR A 95 -9.67 -6.88 -6.60
N ALA A 96 -10.58 -6.33 -5.80
CA ALA A 96 -10.80 -4.91 -5.60
C ALA A 96 -10.34 -4.48 -4.20
N ALA A 97 -9.79 -3.27 -4.07
CA ALA A 97 -9.28 -2.79 -2.80
C ALA A 97 -9.45 -1.28 -2.62
N LEU A 98 -9.43 -0.83 -1.36
CA LEU A 98 -9.27 0.56 -0.97
C LEU A 98 -7.99 0.72 -0.16
N SER A 99 -7.21 1.73 -0.49
CA SER A 99 -5.99 2.09 0.21
C SER A 99 -5.99 3.57 0.54
N GLY A 100 -5.32 3.95 1.63
CA GLY A 100 -5.12 5.33 2.06
C GLY A 100 -3.69 5.56 2.52
N VAL A 101 -3.29 6.83 2.66
CA VAL A 101 -1.99 7.18 3.25
C VAL A 101 -2.17 7.39 4.75
N VAL A 102 -1.48 6.57 5.55
CA VAL A 102 -1.48 6.62 7.01
C VAL A 102 -0.02 6.67 7.47
N ASP A 103 0.35 7.65 8.27
CA ASP A 103 1.72 7.83 8.80
C ASP A 103 2.80 7.73 7.71
N ASP A 104 2.58 8.44 6.60
CA ASP A 104 3.48 8.48 5.44
C ASP A 104 3.70 7.10 4.77
N ARG A 105 2.73 6.20 4.92
CA ARG A 105 2.70 4.88 4.29
C ARG A 105 1.37 4.63 3.61
N ILE A 106 1.41 4.02 2.43
CA ILE A 106 0.20 3.53 1.75
C ILE A 106 -0.26 2.28 2.50
N THR A 107 -1.43 2.33 3.09
CA THR A 107 -2.00 1.22 3.86
C THR A 107 -3.25 0.69 3.18
N LEU A 108 -3.32 -0.64 3.04
CA LEU A 108 -4.49 -1.33 2.52
C LEU A 108 -5.59 -1.33 3.59
N LEU A 109 -6.68 -0.62 3.34
CA LEU A 109 -7.79 -0.42 4.28
C LEU A 109 -8.89 -1.47 4.12
N GLU A 110 -9.16 -1.89 2.87
CA GLU A 110 -10.16 -2.89 2.54
C GLU A 110 -9.74 -3.71 1.33
N LEU A 111 -10.11 -4.98 1.30
CA LEU A 111 -9.81 -5.91 0.23
C LEU A 111 -10.98 -6.85 0.02
N VAL A 112 -11.44 -6.95 -1.21
CA VAL A 112 -12.43 -7.95 -1.65
C VAL A 112 -11.83 -8.75 -2.80
N ALA A 113 -11.78 -10.05 -2.66
CA ALA A 113 -11.28 -10.96 -3.69
C ALA A 113 -12.36 -11.98 -4.05
N PRO A 114 -12.36 -12.48 -5.29
CA PRO A 114 -13.26 -13.58 -5.69
C PRO A 114 -13.04 -14.82 -4.82
N PRO A 115 -14.08 -15.62 -4.55
CA PRO A 115 -13.96 -16.86 -3.79
C PRO A 115 -12.88 -17.79 -4.39
N GLY A 116 -11.99 -18.31 -3.54
CA GLY A 116 -10.94 -19.23 -3.95
C GLY A 116 -9.69 -18.59 -4.58
N THR A 117 -9.67 -17.26 -4.72
CA THR A 117 -8.49 -16.55 -5.23
C THR A 117 -7.50 -16.32 -4.09
N PRO A 118 -6.27 -16.87 -4.15
CA PRO A 118 -5.26 -16.58 -3.14
C PRO A 118 -4.85 -15.10 -3.23
N SER A 119 -5.07 -14.35 -2.16
CA SER A 119 -4.58 -12.96 -2.08
C SER A 119 -3.17 -12.94 -1.49
N THR A 120 -2.25 -12.31 -2.21
CA THR A 120 -0.87 -12.07 -1.75
C THR A 120 -0.78 -10.85 -0.83
N VAL A 121 -1.85 -10.03 -0.75
CA VAL A 121 -1.93 -8.81 0.06
C VAL A 121 -3.00 -8.95 1.13
N ARG A 122 -2.84 -8.22 2.24
CA ARG A 122 -3.75 -8.27 3.40
C ARG A 122 -4.12 -6.87 3.87
N VAL A 123 -5.34 -6.74 4.40
CA VAL A 123 -5.76 -5.51 5.08
C VAL A 123 -4.77 -5.18 6.20
N GLY A 124 -4.38 -3.92 6.32
CA GLY A 124 -3.34 -3.44 7.23
C GLY A 124 -1.91 -3.54 6.66
N GLN A 125 -1.70 -4.23 5.55
CA GLN A 125 -0.41 -4.22 4.86
C GLN A 125 -0.09 -2.82 4.35
N SER A 126 1.15 -2.38 4.51
CA SER A 126 1.55 -1.04 4.14
C SER A 126 2.83 -1.01 3.29
N TYR A 127 2.94 0.02 2.45
CA TYR A 127 4.04 0.27 1.54
C TYR A 127 4.61 1.67 1.76
N PRO A 128 5.88 1.94 1.44
CA PRO A 128 6.42 3.30 1.47
C PRO A 128 5.62 4.24 0.55
N PHE A 129 5.31 5.44 1.04
CA PHE A 129 4.71 6.50 0.23
C PHE A 129 5.80 7.44 -0.28
N ALA A 130 6.56 6.97 -1.26
CA ALA A 130 7.65 7.70 -1.91
C ALA A 130 7.86 7.17 -3.34
N PRO A 131 8.42 7.97 -4.27
CA PRO A 131 8.67 7.52 -5.64
C PRO A 131 9.42 6.17 -5.71
N PRO A 132 9.04 5.29 -6.63
CA PRO A 132 7.99 5.35 -7.62
C PRO A 132 6.61 4.90 -7.12
N VAL A 133 6.43 4.65 -5.82
CA VAL A 133 5.22 4.08 -5.24
C VAL A 133 4.32 5.19 -4.71
N GLY A 134 3.06 5.19 -5.14
CA GLY A 134 2.06 6.10 -4.62
C GLY A 134 1.67 7.25 -5.55
N LEU A 135 2.10 7.25 -6.81
CA LEU A 135 1.69 8.27 -7.79
C LEU A 135 0.17 8.46 -7.81
N MET A 136 -0.60 7.38 -7.74
CA MET A 136 -2.06 7.39 -7.73
C MET A 136 -2.68 8.18 -6.56
N PHE A 137 -1.93 8.45 -5.49
CA PHE A 137 -2.41 9.21 -4.32
C PHE A 137 -2.18 10.72 -4.42
N VAL A 138 -1.44 11.17 -5.42
CA VAL A 138 -1.04 12.59 -5.54
C VAL A 138 -1.45 13.23 -6.86
N LEU A 139 -1.89 12.46 -7.83
CA LEU A 139 -2.14 12.92 -9.21
C LEU A 139 -3.07 14.12 -9.31
N TRP A 140 -4.02 14.30 -8.39
CA TRP A 140 -5.07 15.32 -8.48
C TRP A 140 -4.77 16.61 -7.70
N ASP A 141 -3.54 16.75 -7.16
CA ASP A 141 -3.07 17.95 -6.47
C ASP A 141 -1.61 18.24 -6.82
N ASP A 142 -1.33 19.42 -7.42
CA ASP A 142 0.02 19.80 -7.83
C ASP A 142 0.98 19.98 -6.64
N GLY A 143 0.47 20.41 -5.49
CA GLY A 143 1.22 20.48 -4.25
C GLY A 143 1.65 19.09 -3.79
N ALA A 144 0.68 18.16 -3.72
CA ALA A 144 0.94 16.79 -3.34
C ALA A 144 1.93 16.09 -4.30
N VAL A 145 1.85 16.34 -5.61
CA VAL A 145 2.82 15.81 -6.59
C VAL A 145 4.23 16.32 -6.28
N ARG A 146 4.40 17.64 -6.04
CA ARG A 146 5.71 18.24 -5.73
C ARG A 146 6.28 17.66 -4.43
N ASP A 147 5.47 17.59 -3.38
CA ASP A 147 5.89 17.08 -2.07
C ASP A 147 6.28 15.61 -2.15
N TRP A 148 5.55 14.81 -2.92
CA TRP A 148 5.86 13.40 -3.14
C TRP A 148 7.16 13.22 -3.95
N LEU A 149 7.39 14.02 -5.02
CA LEU A 149 8.63 13.98 -5.81
C LEU A 149 9.85 14.45 -5.00
N ALA A 150 9.66 15.28 -3.98
CA ALA A 150 10.74 15.73 -3.09
C ALA A 150 11.18 14.67 -2.08
N LYS A 151 10.42 13.59 -1.91
CA LYS A 151 10.80 12.48 -1.02
C LYS A 151 11.97 11.68 -1.60
N GLU A 152 12.76 11.09 -0.70
CA GLU A 152 13.81 10.15 -1.11
C GLU A 152 13.18 8.94 -1.82
N PRO A 153 13.53 8.65 -3.09
CA PRO A 153 12.98 7.52 -3.81
C PRO A 153 13.33 6.19 -3.14
N THR A 154 12.39 5.25 -3.15
CA THR A 154 12.62 3.89 -2.62
C THR A 154 13.61 3.08 -3.45
N ILE A 155 13.79 3.44 -4.72
CA ILE A 155 14.76 2.91 -5.67
C ILE A 155 15.30 4.06 -6.53
N PRO A 156 16.54 3.96 -7.08
CA PRO A 156 17.05 4.95 -8.03
C PRO A 156 16.10 5.13 -9.23
N LEU A 157 15.77 6.37 -9.56
CA LEU A 157 14.81 6.70 -10.63
C LEU A 157 15.35 7.80 -11.51
N HIS A 158 15.04 7.70 -12.79
CA HIS A 158 15.05 8.82 -13.72
C HIS A 158 13.61 9.27 -13.96
N THR A 159 13.36 10.57 -13.96
CA THR A 159 12.05 11.13 -14.30
C THR A 159 12.20 11.98 -15.55
N ASP A 160 11.63 11.51 -16.65
CA ASP A 160 11.40 12.34 -17.85
C ASP A 160 10.26 13.31 -17.51
N SER A 161 10.61 14.58 -17.31
CA SER A 161 9.67 15.64 -16.89
C SER A 161 8.53 15.82 -17.90
N ASP A 162 8.81 15.73 -19.20
CA ASP A 162 7.79 15.93 -20.23
C ASP A 162 6.82 14.75 -20.31
N ARG A 163 7.35 13.54 -20.17
CA ARG A 163 6.54 12.32 -20.11
C ARG A 163 5.67 12.32 -18.86
N PHE A 164 6.25 12.67 -17.73
CA PHE A 164 5.54 12.74 -16.45
C PHE A 164 4.41 13.77 -16.48
N ALA A 165 4.64 14.95 -17.06
CA ALA A 165 3.62 15.98 -17.25
C ALA A 165 2.46 15.48 -18.14
N ARG A 166 2.76 14.76 -19.23
CA ARG A 166 1.74 14.12 -20.09
C ARG A 166 0.92 13.08 -19.30
N VAL A 167 1.58 12.26 -18.47
CA VAL A 167 0.90 11.27 -17.61
C VAL A 167 -0.09 11.95 -16.68
N ILE A 168 0.34 12.99 -15.96
CA ILE A 168 -0.54 13.74 -15.05
C ILE A 168 -1.75 14.31 -15.81
N THR A 169 -1.50 14.98 -16.94
CA THR A 169 -2.56 15.58 -17.74
C THR A 169 -3.57 14.53 -18.22
N ALA A 170 -3.08 13.41 -18.76
CA ALA A 170 -3.94 12.36 -19.28
C ALA A 170 -4.76 11.68 -18.15
N CYS A 171 -4.12 11.35 -17.02
CA CYS A 171 -4.82 10.73 -15.87
C CYS A 171 -5.89 11.66 -15.29
N ARG A 172 -5.63 12.96 -15.20
CA ARG A 172 -6.62 13.94 -14.75
C ARG A 172 -7.79 14.06 -15.71
N ALA A 173 -7.52 14.07 -17.01
CA ALA A 173 -8.56 14.14 -18.03
C ALA A 173 -9.49 12.92 -18.05
N CYS A 174 -8.94 11.70 -17.83
CA CYS A 174 -9.75 10.48 -17.80
C CYS A 174 -10.31 10.15 -16.42
N GLY A 175 -9.73 10.68 -15.32
CA GLY A 175 -10.19 10.44 -13.95
C GLY A 175 -9.66 9.17 -13.29
N TYR A 176 -8.74 8.45 -13.92
CA TYR A 176 -8.15 7.22 -13.41
C TYR A 176 -6.68 7.07 -13.85
N LEU A 177 -5.98 6.14 -13.23
CA LEU A 177 -4.63 5.73 -13.60
C LEU A 177 -4.60 4.24 -13.92
N VAL A 178 -3.84 3.85 -14.93
CA VAL A 178 -3.59 2.45 -15.30
C VAL A 178 -2.09 2.18 -15.21
N GLU A 179 -1.70 1.21 -14.39
CA GLU A 179 -0.30 0.78 -14.30
C GLU A 179 -0.02 -0.44 -15.17
N ARG A 180 1.08 -0.38 -15.90
CA ARG A 180 1.59 -1.50 -16.68
C ARG A 180 2.16 -2.59 -15.78
N LEU A 181 1.96 -3.83 -16.19
CA LEU A 181 2.55 -5.00 -15.54
C LEU A 181 3.96 -5.23 -16.08
N THR A 182 4.94 -4.61 -15.46
CA THR A 182 6.34 -4.84 -15.78
C THR A 182 6.93 -5.95 -14.91
N PRO A 183 7.90 -6.76 -15.40
CA PRO A 183 8.57 -7.78 -14.58
C PRO A 183 9.23 -7.19 -13.32
N GLY A 184 9.82 -5.99 -13.45
CA GLY A 184 10.40 -5.25 -12.32
C GLY A 184 9.36 -4.77 -11.32
N GLY A 185 8.21 -4.28 -11.79
CA GLY A 185 7.11 -3.82 -10.93
C GLY A 185 6.58 -4.91 -10.01
N ARG A 186 6.34 -6.12 -10.53
CA ARG A 186 5.91 -7.28 -9.70
C ARG A 186 6.90 -7.62 -8.60
N ARG A 187 8.20 -7.65 -8.93
CA ARG A 187 9.27 -7.94 -7.96
C ARG A 187 9.39 -6.83 -6.92
N LEU A 188 9.28 -5.56 -7.35
CA LEU A 188 9.30 -4.41 -6.46
C LEU A 188 8.20 -4.51 -5.40
N TYR A 189 6.94 -4.68 -5.80
CA TYR A 189 5.82 -4.77 -4.85
C TYR A 189 5.93 -5.97 -3.91
N ALA A 190 6.36 -7.13 -4.41
CA ALA A 190 6.55 -8.32 -3.59
C ALA A 190 7.64 -8.12 -2.52
N LEU A 191 8.75 -7.49 -2.88
CA LEU A 191 9.83 -7.18 -1.95
C LEU A 191 9.41 -6.11 -0.93
N MET A 192 8.73 -5.06 -1.35
CA MET A 192 8.30 -3.98 -0.47
C MET A 192 7.20 -4.42 0.51
N ALA A 193 6.38 -5.41 0.15
CA ALA A 193 5.36 -6.00 1.01
C ALA A 193 5.94 -6.82 2.17
N GLY A 194 7.13 -7.39 1.99
CA GLY A 194 7.82 -8.23 2.98
C GLY A 194 8.83 -7.51 3.88
N MET A 195 9.10 -6.22 3.64
CA MET A 195 10.21 -5.52 4.28
C MET A 195 9.77 -4.33 5.12
N SER A 196 10.24 -4.30 6.37
CA SER A 196 10.23 -3.11 7.21
C SER A 196 11.35 -2.14 6.76
N ASN A 197 10.98 -1.08 6.11
CA ASN A 197 11.65 0.20 5.92
C ASN A 197 12.92 0.35 5.06
N THR A 198 13.76 -0.66 4.76
CA THR A 198 14.94 -0.44 3.90
C THR A 198 15.28 -1.68 3.07
N LEU A 199 15.27 -1.51 1.75
CA LEU A 199 15.89 -2.47 0.84
C LEU A 199 17.43 -2.39 0.95
N PRO A 200 18.16 -3.52 0.95
CA PRO A 200 19.62 -3.50 0.79
C PRO A 200 20.03 -2.74 -0.48
N ASP A 201 21.13 -1.98 -0.41
CA ASP A 201 21.54 -1.09 -1.50
C ASP A 201 21.75 -1.82 -2.84
N GLU A 202 22.27 -3.04 -2.82
CA GLU A 202 22.43 -3.87 -4.01
C GLU A 202 21.08 -4.22 -4.67
N LEU A 203 20.05 -4.51 -3.86
CA LEU A 203 18.71 -4.79 -4.36
C LEU A 203 18.01 -3.53 -4.85
N ARG A 204 18.26 -2.37 -4.20
CA ARG A 204 17.78 -1.06 -4.67
C ARG A 204 18.33 -0.72 -6.05
N ALA A 205 19.63 -0.92 -6.26
CA ALA A 205 20.28 -0.67 -7.55
C ALA A 205 19.71 -1.58 -8.65
N LEU A 206 19.58 -2.88 -8.38
CA LEU A 206 19.03 -3.85 -9.34
C LEU A 206 17.58 -3.55 -9.72
N LEU A 207 16.77 -3.10 -8.76
CA LEU A 207 15.38 -2.69 -9.01
C LEU A 207 15.31 -1.36 -9.76
N GLY A 208 16.25 -0.44 -9.53
CA GLY A 208 16.38 0.81 -10.27
C GLY A 208 16.63 0.58 -11.77
N GLU A 209 17.43 -0.43 -12.12
CA GLU A 209 17.64 -0.82 -13.52
C GLU A 209 16.39 -1.39 -14.19
N LEU A 210 15.48 -2.00 -13.40
CA LEU A 210 14.25 -2.61 -13.90
C LEU A 210 13.06 -1.64 -13.94
N VAL A 211 13.15 -0.49 -13.25
CA VAL A 211 12.10 0.52 -13.12
C VAL A 211 12.71 1.89 -13.38
N SER A 212 13.11 2.12 -14.63
CA SER A 212 13.91 3.29 -14.99
C SER A 212 13.14 4.61 -15.00
N ASP A 213 11.84 4.61 -15.26
CA ASP A 213 11.01 5.83 -15.37
C ASP A 213 9.62 5.61 -14.75
N ILE A 214 9.15 6.58 -13.94
CA ILE A 214 7.81 6.57 -13.36
C ILE A 214 6.75 6.60 -14.47
N GLY A 215 6.97 7.42 -15.51
CA GLY A 215 6.04 7.60 -16.62
C GLY A 215 5.89 6.35 -17.50
N GLU A 216 6.91 5.49 -17.59
CA GLU A 216 6.84 4.24 -18.35
C GLU A 216 5.92 3.20 -17.73
N ARG A 217 5.69 3.30 -16.43
CA ARG A 217 4.79 2.40 -15.70
C ARG A 217 3.32 2.73 -15.92
N VAL A 218 3.02 3.92 -16.41
CA VAL A 218 1.65 4.35 -16.66
C VAL A 218 1.29 4.05 -18.10
N TYR A 219 0.20 3.32 -18.27
CA TYR A 219 -0.41 3.12 -19.57
C TYR A 219 -1.18 4.38 -19.96
N LEU A 220 -0.93 4.89 -21.15
CA LEU A 220 -1.73 5.93 -21.78
C LEU A 220 -2.39 5.34 -23.03
N PRO A 221 -3.71 5.58 -23.24
CA PRO A 221 -4.37 5.16 -24.46
C PRO A 221 -3.64 5.71 -25.69
N GLY A 222 -3.36 4.84 -26.65
CA GLY A 222 -2.71 5.17 -27.89
C GLY A 222 -3.67 5.12 -29.08
N THR A 223 -3.09 5.20 -30.29
CA THR A 223 -3.77 4.97 -31.56
C THR A 223 -3.52 3.56 -32.08
N ASP A 224 -3.25 2.61 -31.17
CA ASP A 224 -2.93 1.24 -31.53
C ASP A 224 -4.17 0.52 -32.11
N ASP A 225 -3.91 -0.58 -32.80
CA ASP A 225 -4.98 -1.48 -33.29
C ASP A 225 -5.87 -1.86 -32.09
N PRO A 226 -7.22 -1.78 -32.23
CA PRO A 226 -8.18 -2.14 -31.15
C PRO A 226 -7.98 -3.52 -30.57
N GLU A 227 -7.37 -4.46 -31.31
CA GLU A 227 -7.08 -5.81 -30.83
C GLU A 227 -5.74 -5.89 -30.06
N THR A 228 -4.97 -4.83 -30.03
CA THR A 228 -3.69 -4.79 -29.29
C THR A 228 -3.96 -4.99 -27.80
N ARG A 229 -3.19 -5.89 -27.18
CA ARG A 229 -3.29 -6.17 -25.75
C ARG A 229 -2.10 -5.60 -25.00
N HIS A 230 -2.41 -5.00 -23.87
CA HIS A 230 -1.44 -4.36 -22.98
C HIS A 230 -1.40 -5.11 -21.64
N ASP A 231 -0.20 -5.47 -21.18
CA ASP A 231 -0.02 -6.07 -19.86
C ASP A 231 -0.31 -5.05 -18.77
N ILE A 232 -1.42 -5.22 -18.07
CA ILE A 232 -1.89 -4.32 -17.02
C ILE A 232 -1.71 -4.95 -15.64
N SER A 233 -1.17 -4.17 -14.71
CA SER A 233 -1.02 -4.55 -13.32
C SER A 233 -2.25 -4.16 -12.51
N VAL A 234 -2.59 -2.86 -12.53
CA VAL A 234 -3.62 -2.27 -11.70
C VAL A 234 -4.32 -1.13 -12.43
N ILE A 235 -5.61 -0.97 -12.17
CA ILE A 235 -6.38 0.23 -12.50
C ILE A 235 -6.75 0.90 -11.18
N ALA A 236 -6.60 2.22 -11.07
CA ALA A 236 -6.79 2.98 -9.85
C ALA A 236 -7.64 4.23 -10.09
N ALA A 237 -8.55 4.53 -9.17
CA ALA A 237 -9.40 5.72 -9.19
C ALA A 237 -9.41 6.42 -7.81
N PRO A 238 -9.44 7.76 -7.76
CA PRO A 238 -9.38 8.53 -6.51
C PRO A 238 -10.72 8.55 -5.78
N VAL A 239 -10.63 8.60 -4.44
CA VAL A 239 -11.77 8.82 -3.54
C VAL A 239 -11.52 10.10 -2.76
N PHE A 240 -12.53 10.97 -2.65
CA PHE A 240 -12.39 12.32 -2.10
C PHE A 240 -13.19 12.50 -0.79
N ASP A 241 -12.72 13.41 0.07
CA ASP A 241 -13.44 13.89 1.25
C ASP A 241 -14.36 15.09 0.93
N HIS A 242 -15.06 15.60 1.96
CA HIS A 242 -15.92 16.78 1.86
C HIS A 242 -15.15 18.08 1.58
N HIS A 243 -13.83 18.09 1.73
CA HIS A 243 -12.96 19.19 1.35
C HIS A 243 -12.38 19.05 -0.06
N ARG A 244 -12.87 18.08 -0.86
CA ARG A 244 -12.37 17.74 -2.19
C ARG A 244 -10.92 17.27 -2.22
N ARG A 245 -10.38 16.81 -1.08
CA ARG A 245 -9.03 16.25 -1.00
C ARG A 245 -9.11 14.75 -1.22
N GLN A 246 -8.19 14.24 -2.00
CA GLN A 246 -8.06 12.80 -2.16
C GLN A 246 -7.62 12.16 -0.84
N VAL A 247 -8.40 11.23 -0.33
CA VAL A 247 -8.15 10.55 0.95
C VAL A 247 -7.89 9.07 0.79
N MET A 248 -8.41 8.46 -0.29
CA MET A 248 -8.19 7.05 -0.60
C MET A 248 -8.05 6.85 -2.11
N VAL A 249 -7.66 5.64 -2.47
CA VAL A 249 -7.62 5.14 -3.84
C VAL A 249 -8.35 3.81 -3.89
N ALA A 250 -9.32 3.70 -4.79
CA ALA A 250 -9.92 2.43 -5.17
C ALA A 250 -9.08 1.78 -6.28
N THR A 251 -8.84 0.47 -6.19
CA THR A 251 -8.02 -0.26 -7.16
C THR A 251 -8.66 -1.56 -7.59
N MET A 252 -8.42 -1.93 -8.85
CA MET A 252 -8.63 -3.26 -9.41
C MET A 252 -7.28 -3.91 -9.71
N GLN A 253 -7.01 -5.07 -9.13
CA GLN A 253 -5.82 -5.85 -9.46
C GLN A 253 -6.10 -6.68 -10.71
N ILE A 254 -5.42 -6.37 -11.79
CA ILE A 254 -5.65 -7.01 -13.11
C ILE A 254 -4.70 -8.19 -13.32
N GLY A 255 -3.40 -7.95 -13.41
CA GLY A 255 -2.39 -8.98 -13.60
C GLY A 255 -2.47 -9.73 -14.95
N ALA A 256 -3.08 -9.13 -15.97
CA ALA A 256 -3.37 -9.76 -17.25
C ALA A 256 -3.24 -8.77 -18.41
N ALA A 257 -3.20 -9.32 -19.64
CA ALA A 257 -3.22 -8.56 -20.87
C ALA A 257 -4.66 -8.18 -21.27
N LEU A 258 -4.94 -6.88 -21.43
CA LEU A 258 -6.24 -6.31 -21.76
C LEU A 258 -6.18 -5.46 -23.04
N THR A 259 -7.28 -5.42 -23.80
CA THR A 259 -7.48 -4.44 -24.88
C THR A 259 -7.82 -3.07 -24.31
N ASP A 260 -7.74 -2.02 -25.13
CA ASP A 260 -8.16 -0.65 -24.75
C ASP A 260 -9.63 -0.61 -24.32
N ALA A 261 -10.50 -1.35 -25.01
CA ALA A 261 -11.91 -1.45 -24.67
C ALA A 261 -12.12 -2.14 -23.29
N ASP A 262 -11.37 -3.20 -23.02
CA ASP A 262 -11.40 -3.90 -21.72
C ASP A 262 -10.91 -2.98 -20.58
N ILE A 263 -9.86 -2.21 -20.81
CA ILE A 263 -9.33 -1.24 -19.85
C ILE A 263 -10.37 -0.16 -19.57
N ALA A 264 -10.96 0.43 -20.62
CA ALA A 264 -11.97 1.48 -20.50
C ALA A 264 -13.21 0.99 -19.72
N ALA A 265 -13.73 -0.20 -20.04
CA ALA A 265 -14.89 -0.77 -19.34
C ALA A 265 -14.62 -0.94 -17.83
N ARG A 266 -13.44 -1.48 -17.46
CA ARG A 266 -13.06 -1.66 -16.06
C ARG A 266 -12.80 -0.35 -15.34
N ALA A 267 -12.17 0.61 -16.03
CA ALA A 267 -11.92 1.94 -15.48
C ALA A 267 -13.22 2.70 -15.18
N HIS A 268 -14.20 2.63 -16.09
CA HIS A 268 -15.51 3.25 -15.87
C HIS A 268 -16.24 2.62 -14.66
N ALA A 269 -16.22 1.30 -14.55
CA ALA A 269 -16.82 0.61 -13.40
C ALA A 269 -16.11 0.97 -12.08
N LEU A 270 -14.78 1.03 -12.09
CA LEU A 270 -13.99 1.43 -10.92
C LEU A 270 -14.26 2.89 -10.52
N MET A 271 -14.36 3.81 -11.48
CA MET A 271 -14.71 5.21 -11.21
C MET A 271 -16.10 5.32 -10.58
N ALA A 272 -17.10 4.57 -11.08
CA ALA A 272 -18.43 4.54 -10.48
C ALA A 272 -18.39 4.05 -9.02
N THR A 273 -17.61 3.00 -8.74
CA THR A 273 -17.36 2.52 -7.37
C THR A 273 -16.67 3.60 -6.52
N ALA A 274 -15.62 4.25 -7.02
CA ALA A 274 -14.90 5.31 -6.31
C ALA A 274 -15.81 6.53 -6.01
N ASP A 275 -16.68 6.90 -6.96
CA ASP A 275 -17.67 7.96 -6.79
C ASP A 275 -18.73 7.58 -5.74
N ALA A 276 -19.22 6.32 -5.71
CA ALA A 276 -20.13 5.82 -4.68
C ALA A 276 -19.47 5.81 -3.29
N VAL A 277 -18.20 5.38 -3.19
CA VAL A 277 -17.43 5.45 -1.94
C VAL A 277 -17.25 6.90 -1.50
N THR A 278 -16.88 7.82 -2.42
CA THR A 278 -16.79 9.27 -2.16
C THR A 278 -18.10 9.79 -1.57
N ALA A 279 -19.22 9.49 -2.20
CA ALA A 279 -20.55 9.91 -1.71
C ALA A 279 -20.86 9.34 -0.31
N SER A 280 -20.51 8.08 -0.04
CA SER A 280 -20.71 7.42 1.26
C SER A 280 -19.93 8.10 2.41
N LEU A 281 -18.84 8.79 2.08
CA LEU A 281 -18.03 9.59 3.01
C LEU A 281 -18.51 11.03 3.12
N GLY A 282 -19.59 11.42 2.43
CA GLY A 282 -19.99 12.82 2.28
C GLY A 282 -18.99 13.63 1.45
N GLY A 283 -18.17 12.97 0.66
CA GLY A 283 -17.12 13.55 -0.17
C GLY A 283 -17.67 14.24 -1.40
N ILE A 284 -16.85 15.11 -1.98
CA ILE A 284 -17.16 15.88 -3.19
C ILE A 284 -16.02 15.69 -4.18
N LYS A 285 -16.34 15.17 -5.36
CA LYS A 285 -15.37 15.07 -6.47
C LYS A 285 -15.03 16.48 -6.98
N PRO A 286 -13.74 16.85 -7.09
CA PRO A 286 -13.38 18.10 -7.75
C PRO A 286 -13.74 18.04 -9.24
N GLY A 287 -14.12 19.19 -9.83
CA GLY A 287 -14.21 19.31 -11.29
C GLY A 287 -12.80 19.42 -11.85
N PHE A 288 -12.46 18.55 -12.79
CA PHE A 288 -11.21 18.60 -13.54
C PHE A 288 -11.48 19.10 -14.95
#